data_f7bde1448053f4eab71c4c655952444d
#
_entry.id   f7bde1448053f4eab71c4c655952444d
#
_cell.length_a   1.000
_cell.length_b   1.000
_cell.length_c   1.000
_cell.angle_alpha   90.00
_cell.angle_beta   90.00
_cell.angle_gamma   90.00
#
_symmetry.space_group_name_H-M   'P 1'
#
loop_
_entity.id
_entity.type
_entity.pdbx_description
1 polymer ?
#
loop_
_entity_poly.entity_id
_entity_poly.type
_entity_poly.pdbx_seq_one_letter_code
_entity_poly.pdbx_strand_id
1 'polypeptide(L)'
;MVPITEALTFDDVTLVPKYSEILPSQVDTSIKLTKDLKLKIPLLSSAMDTVTEGKMAIAIAKAGGLGVIHRNMNIKNQILEIKKVKKQKLIVGAAVGAGPSEFKRAEVILKYVQTNNEDILFLEFISDTEYN
;
A
#
# COMPACT_ATOMS: atom_id res chain seq x y z
N MET A 1 -29.31 14.82 16.30
CA MET A 1 -28.06 14.77 17.08
C MET A 1 -27.37 13.47 16.70
N VAL A 2 -26.19 13.54 16.05
CA VAL A 2 -25.44 12.32 15.69
C VAL A 2 -24.86 11.75 16.98
N PRO A 3 -25.03 10.44 17.27
CA PRO A 3 -24.46 9.84 18.47
C PRO A 3 -22.93 9.91 18.41
N ILE A 4 -22.31 10.42 19.46
CA ILE A 4 -20.85 10.41 19.61
C ILE A 4 -20.44 8.99 19.95
N THR A 5 -19.63 8.38 19.10
CA THR A 5 -19.05 7.05 19.35
C THR A 5 -17.72 7.22 20.08
N GLU A 6 -17.53 6.50 21.19
CA GLU A 6 -16.25 6.45 21.88
C GLU A 6 -15.22 5.73 20.99
N ALA A 7 -14.04 6.33 20.82
CA ALA A 7 -12.91 5.75 20.12
C ALA A 7 -11.65 5.93 20.95
N LEU A 8 -10.86 4.88 21.09
CA LEU A 8 -9.65 4.87 21.90
C LEU A 8 -8.40 4.91 21.01
N THR A 9 -7.37 5.60 21.49
CA THR A 9 -6.03 5.62 20.86
C THR A 9 -5.03 4.82 21.67
N PHE A 10 -3.86 4.52 21.13
CA PHE A 10 -2.79 3.86 21.86
C PHE A 10 -2.16 4.74 22.94
N ASP A 11 -2.47 6.04 22.98
CA ASP A 11 -2.11 6.93 24.10
C ASP A 11 -2.98 6.66 25.34
N ASP A 12 -4.19 6.15 25.14
CA ASP A 12 -5.16 5.88 26.20
C ASP A 12 -5.12 4.42 26.68
N VAL A 13 -4.68 3.49 25.82
CA VAL A 13 -4.75 2.04 26.07
C VAL A 13 -3.45 1.34 25.72
N THR A 14 -3.21 0.19 26.34
CA THR A 14 -2.15 -0.73 25.98
C THR A 14 -2.69 -2.13 25.76
N LEU A 15 -1.99 -2.93 24.93
CA LEU A 15 -2.33 -4.33 24.76
C LEU A 15 -1.94 -5.12 26.02
N VAL A 16 -2.89 -5.89 26.56
CA VAL A 16 -2.64 -6.76 27.69
C VAL A 16 -1.79 -7.95 27.23
N PRO A 17 -0.60 -8.17 27.83
CA PRO A 17 0.21 -9.35 27.52
C PRO A 17 -0.54 -10.64 27.80
N LYS A 18 -0.40 -11.60 26.89
CA LYS A 18 -0.93 -12.97 27.08
C LYS A 18 0.22 -13.95 27.21
N TYR A 19 -0.07 -15.08 27.84
CA TYR A 19 0.88 -16.20 27.88
C TYR A 19 1.26 -16.64 26.46
N SER A 20 2.55 -16.87 26.22
CA SER A 20 3.07 -17.37 24.94
C SER A 20 4.23 -18.35 25.20
N GLU A 21 4.22 -19.44 24.45
CA GLU A 21 5.33 -20.41 24.39
C GLU A 21 6.25 -20.19 23.20
N ILE A 22 5.96 -19.16 22.37
CA ILE A 22 6.70 -18.84 21.15
C ILE A 22 7.79 -17.82 21.46
N LEU A 23 9.02 -18.12 21.08
CA LEU A 23 10.12 -17.16 21.14
C LEU A 23 9.94 -16.05 20.07
N PRO A 24 10.42 -14.82 20.33
CA PRO A 24 10.32 -13.72 19.37
C PRO A 24 10.87 -14.06 17.98
N SER A 25 11.92 -14.84 17.89
CA SER A 25 12.51 -15.30 16.62
C SER A 25 11.66 -16.32 15.84
N GLN A 26 10.65 -16.91 16.47
CA GLN A 26 9.75 -17.92 15.88
C GLN A 26 8.41 -17.33 15.45
N VAL A 27 8.19 -16.04 15.70
CA VAL A 27 6.92 -15.38 15.35
C VAL A 27 6.78 -15.27 13.84
N ASP A 28 5.69 -15.79 13.28
CA ASP A 28 5.28 -15.53 11.90
C ASP A 28 4.43 -14.26 11.86
N THR A 29 4.99 -13.20 11.31
CA THR A 29 4.31 -11.90 11.10
C THR A 29 3.66 -11.77 9.74
N SER A 30 3.69 -12.82 8.91
CA SER A 30 3.15 -12.78 7.57
C SER A 30 1.64 -12.59 7.56
N ILE A 31 1.13 -11.84 6.58
CA ILE A 31 -0.29 -11.63 6.36
C ILE A 31 -0.69 -11.91 4.91
N LYS A 32 -1.92 -12.33 4.70
CA LYS A 32 -2.57 -12.34 3.38
C LYS A 32 -3.23 -10.99 3.19
N LEU A 33 -2.72 -10.18 2.27
CA LEU A 33 -3.32 -8.90 1.93
C LEU A 33 -4.49 -9.08 0.96
N THR A 34 -4.35 -10.00 -0.01
CA THR A 34 -5.42 -10.46 -0.90
C THR A 34 -5.39 -11.99 -1.00
N LYS A 35 -6.29 -12.57 -1.82
CA LYS A 35 -6.28 -14.03 -2.05
C LYS A 35 -4.93 -14.54 -2.56
N ASP A 36 -4.27 -13.74 -3.40
CA ASP A 36 -3.06 -14.13 -4.13
C ASP A 36 -1.79 -13.40 -3.64
N LEU A 37 -1.94 -12.39 -2.78
CA LEU A 37 -0.83 -11.59 -2.27
C LEU A 37 -0.61 -11.80 -0.78
N LYS A 38 0.53 -12.38 -0.45
CA LYS A 38 1.02 -12.56 0.92
C LYS A 38 2.23 -11.65 1.17
N LEU A 39 2.22 -10.92 2.27
CA LEU A 39 3.36 -10.14 2.75
C LEU A 39 4.08 -10.91 3.86
N LYS A 40 5.41 -10.80 3.92
CA LYS A 40 6.22 -11.38 5.01
C LYS A 40 6.09 -10.60 6.31
N ILE A 41 5.92 -9.27 6.19
CA ILE A 41 5.68 -8.37 7.33
C ILE A 41 4.45 -7.50 7.03
N PRO A 42 3.62 -7.15 8.03
CA PRO A 42 2.39 -6.38 7.83
C PRO A 42 2.65 -4.87 7.75
N LEU A 43 3.56 -4.46 6.85
CA LEU A 43 3.94 -3.06 6.66
C LEU A 43 3.64 -2.61 5.24
N LEU A 44 2.90 -1.50 5.15
CA LEU A 44 2.68 -0.75 3.92
C LEU A 44 3.23 0.66 4.10
N SER A 45 3.98 1.18 3.11
CA SER A 45 4.39 2.59 3.16
C SER A 45 3.29 3.48 2.59
N SER A 46 3.08 4.63 3.23
CA SER A 46 2.05 5.60 2.85
C SER A 46 2.27 6.13 1.43
N ALA A 47 1.18 6.28 0.68
CA ALA A 47 1.18 6.81 -0.68
C ALA A 47 1.23 8.35 -0.67
N MET A 48 2.29 8.90 -0.09
CA MET A 48 2.54 10.33 0.02
C MET A 48 3.80 10.71 -0.77
N ASP A 49 3.80 11.89 -1.38
CA ASP A 49 4.90 12.41 -2.21
C ASP A 49 6.23 12.53 -1.45
N THR A 50 6.17 12.83 -0.15
CA THR A 50 7.33 12.90 0.74
C THR A 50 7.77 11.56 1.33
N VAL A 51 7.05 10.46 1.06
CA VAL A 51 7.28 9.14 1.69
C VAL A 51 7.61 8.07 0.67
N THR A 52 6.71 7.81 -0.31
CA THR A 52 6.83 6.61 -1.14
C THR A 52 6.94 6.92 -2.62
N GLU A 53 8.16 6.90 -3.11
CA GLU A 53 8.53 6.71 -4.50
C GLU A 53 9.27 5.39 -4.68
N GLY A 54 9.81 5.12 -5.87
CA GLY A 54 10.43 3.85 -6.22
C GLY A 54 11.53 3.40 -5.23
N LYS A 55 12.33 4.33 -4.68
CA LYS A 55 13.40 4.00 -3.73
C LYS A 55 12.84 3.41 -2.42
N MET A 56 11.84 4.06 -1.83
CA MET A 56 11.18 3.57 -0.62
C MET A 56 10.40 2.29 -0.90
N ALA A 57 9.66 2.22 -2.02
CA ALA A 57 8.92 1.03 -2.39
C ALA A 57 9.84 -0.21 -2.55
N ILE A 58 11.03 -0.03 -3.12
CA ILE A 58 12.05 -1.09 -3.19
C ILE A 58 12.50 -1.51 -1.79
N ALA A 59 12.79 -0.56 -0.91
CA ALA A 59 13.27 -0.86 0.44
C ALA A 59 12.24 -1.65 1.25
N ILE A 60 10.97 -1.22 1.25
CA ILE A 60 9.87 -1.89 1.94
C ILE A 60 9.60 -3.29 1.35
N ALA A 61 9.58 -3.42 0.02
CA ALA A 61 9.37 -4.72 -0.62
C ALA A 61 10.50 -5.71 -0.34
N LYS A 62 11.75 -5.27 -0.27
CA LYS A 62 12.89 -6.10 0.15
C LYS A 62 12.78 -6.55 1.60
N ALA A 63 12.22 -5.72 2.47
CA ALA A 63 11.93 -6.08 3.86
C ALA A 63 10.73 -7.05 3.99
N GLY A 64 9.97 -7.26 2.92
CA GLY A 64 8.81 -8.17 2.90
C GLY A 64 7.46 -7.50 3.07
N GLY A 65 7.42 -6.17 3.08
CA GLY A 65 6.20 -5.35 3.05
C GLY A 65 5.81 -4.91 1.66
N LEU A 66 5.00 -3.86 1.54
CA LEU A 66 4.53 -3.30 0.28
C LEU A 66 4.68 -1.78 0.25
N GLY A 67 5.38 -1.26 -0.76
CA GLY A 67 5.43 0.17 -1.04
C GLY A 67 4.33 0.58 -2.00
N VAL A 68 3.62 1.67 -1.68
CA VAL A 68 2.55 2.21 -2.52
C VAL A 68 2.99 3.55 -3.11
N ILE A 69 3.22 3.58 -4.42
CA ILE A 69 3.64 4.78 -5.14
C ILE A 69 2.50 5.81 -5.14
N HIS A 70 2.79 7.03 -4.68
CA HIS A 70 1.81 8.10 -4.60
C HIS A 70 1.34 8.59 -5.98
N ARG A 71 0.17 9.27 -6.01
CA ARG A 71 -0.44 9.80 -7.24
C ARG A 71 -0.19 11.31 -7.47
N ASN A 72 0.49 11.99 -6.55
CA ASN A 72 0.81 13.42 -6.69
C ASN A 72 1.92 13.67 -7.72
N MET A 73 1.71 13.12 -8.92
CA MET A 73 2.57 13.26 -10.08
C MET A 73 1.78 12.92 -11.36
N ASN A 74 2.33 13.24 -12.52
CA ASN A 74 1.70 12.81 -13.75
C ASN A 74 1.81 11.29 -13.95
N ILE A 75 0.93 10.73 -14.77
CA ILE A 75 0.83 9.26 -14.99
C ILE A 75 2.15 8.66 -15.48
N LYS A 76 2.87 9.38 -16.37
CA LYS A 76 4.15 8.91 -16.93
C LYS A 76 5.20 8.74 -15.84
N ASN A 77 5.29 9.70 -14.92
CA ASN A 77 6.24 9.65 -13.79
C ASN A 77 5.87 8.53 -12.83
N GLN A 78 4.58 8.35 -12.50
CA GLN A 78 4.15 7.23 -11.65
C GLN A 78 4.54 5.87 -12.25
N ILE A 79 4.35 5.69 -13.56
CA ILE A 79 4.81 4.49 -14.26
C ILE A 79 6.34 4.35 -14.20
N LEU A 80 7.11 5.44 -14.29
CA LEU A 80 8.56 5.36 -14.16
C LEU A 80 8.99 4.89 -12.77
N GLU A 81 8.31 5.35 -11.71
CA GLU A 81 8.56 4.88 -10.33
C GLU A 81 8.19 3.39 -10.17
N ILE A 82 7.05 2.97 -10.70
CA ILE A 82 6.64 1.55 -10.74
C ILE A 82 7.70 0.70 -11.47
N LYS A 83 8.17 1.15 -12.63
CA LYS A 83 9.23 0.48 -13.40
C LYS A 83 10.51 0.25 -12.59
N LYS A 84 10.92 1.22 -11.77
CA LYS A 84 12.11 1.07 -10.92
C LYS A 84 11.99 -0.14 -9.98
N VAL A 85 10.80 -0.33 -9.39
CA VAL A 85 10.51 -1.44 -8.48
C VAL A 85 10.44 -2.77 -9.25
N LYS A 86 9.70 -2.78 -10.37
CA LYS A 86 9.48 -3.98 -11.19
C LYS A 86 10.76 -4.51 -11.83
N LYS A 87 11.71 -3.66 -12.19
CA LYS A 87 13.05 -4.08 -12.65
C LYS A 87 13.77 -4.99 -11.66
N GLN A 88 13.44 -4.90 -10.36
CA GLN A 88 13.97 -5.77 -9.31
C GLN A 88 13.07 -6.97 -9.00
N LYS A 89 12.03 -7.21 -9.81
CA LYS A 89 11.04 -8.28 -9.62
C LYS A 89 10.36 -8.23 -8.25
N LEU A 90 10.14 -7.02 -7.73
CA LEU A 90 9.51 -6.78 -6.45
C LEU A 90 8.04 -6.42 -6.63
N ILE A 91 7.26 -6.67 -5.57
CA ILE A 91 5.86 -6.24 -5.49
C ILE A 91 5.79 -4.72 -5.29
N VAL A 92 4.75 -4.08 -5.83
CA VAL A 92 4.53 -2.65 -5.69
C VAL A 92 3.04 -2.34 -5.74
N GLY A 93 2.59 -1.38 -4.96
CA GLY A 93 1.27 -0.78 -5.06
C GLY A 93 1.32 0.57 -5.77
N ALA A 94 0.20 0.98 -6.33
CA ALA A 94 0.01 2.30 -6.90
C ALA A 94 -1.27 2.94 -6.38
N ALA A 95 -1.17 4.18 -5.93
CA ALA A 95 -2.32 4.98 -5.55
C ALA A 95 -3.03 5.52 -6.78
N VAL A 96 -4.35 5.39 -6.78
CA VAL A 96 -5.28 6.01 -7.72
C VAL A 96 -6.36 6.73 -6.93
N GLY A 97 -6.99 7.74 -7.50
CA GLY A 97 -8.13 8.41 -6.88
C GLY A 97 -9.46 7.83 -7.33
N ALA A 98 -10.52 8.22 -6.66
CA ALA A 98 -11.89 7.99 -7.10
C ALA A 98 -12.26 8.97 -8.24
N GLY A 99 -13.26 8.58 -9.03
CA GLY A 99 -13.83 9.42 -10.07
C GLY A 99 -13.29 9.22 -11.50
N PRO A 100 -14.00 9.74 -12.51
CA PRO A 100 -13.75 9.43 -13.91
C PRO A 100 -12.37 9.83 -14.44
N SER A 101 -11.78 10.91 -13.91
CA SER A 101 -10.43 11.36 -14.29
C SER A 101 -9.34 10.38 -13.86
N GLU A 102 -9.53 9.72 -12.72
CA GLU A 102 -8.59 8.76 -12.18
C GLU A 102 -8.73 7.36 -12.78
N PHE A 103 -9.91 7.02 -13.34
CA PHE A 103 -10.07 5.79 -14.13
C PHE A 103 -9.07 5.74 -15.30
N LYS A 104 -8.84 6.88 -15.97
CA LYS A 104 -7.84 6.96 -17.04
C LYS A 104 -6.42 6.66 -16.51
N ARG A 105 -6.10 7.11 -15.29
CA ARG A 105 -4.81 6.80 -14.64
C ARG A 105 -4.68 5.30 -14.40
N ALA A 106 -5.69 4.70 -13.78
CA ALA A 106 -5.73 3.26 -13.51
C ALA A 106 -5.60 2.44 -14.81
N GLU A 107 -6.37 2.80 -15.85
CA GLU A 107 -6.34 2.13 -17.15
C GLU A 107 -4.95 2.17 -17.80
N VAL A 108 -4.29 3.34 -17.81
CA VAL A 108 -2.96 3.49 -18.40
C VAL A 108 -1.91 2.69 -17.63
N ILE A 109 -1.98 2.66 -16.30
CA ILE A 109 -1.08 1.86 -15.47
C ILE A 109 -1.34 0.37 -15.71
N LEU A 110 -2.61 -0.08 -15.72
CA LEU A 110 -2.99 -1.47 -16.01
C LEU A 110 -2.49 -1.91 -17.38
N LYS A 111 -2.67 -1.10 -18.41
CA LYS A 111 -2.17 -1.40 -19.75
C LYS A 111 -0.66 -1.60 -19.76
N TYR A 112 0.07 -0.76 -19.04
CA TYR A 112 1.52 -0.92 -18.90
C TYR A 112 1.87 -2.26 -18.21
N VAL A 113 1.21 -2.58 -17.11
CA VAL A 113 1.43 -3.80 -16.32
C VAL A 113 1.13 -5.05 -17.14
N GLN A 114 -0.03 -5.10 -17.80
CA GLN A 114 -0.45 -6.22 -18.65
C GLN A 114 0.53 -6.44 -19.83
N THR A 115 0.99 -5.35 -20.47
CA THR A 115 1.95 -5.45 -21.59
C THR A 115 3.28 -6.07 -21.16
N ASN A 116 3.66 -5.92 -19.87
CA ASN A 116 4.92 -6.44 -19.34
C ASN A 116 4.74 -7.74 -18.53
N ASN A 117 3.52 -8.30 -18.48
CA ASN A 117 3.17 -9.47 -17.68
C ASN A 117 3.59 -9.34 -16.20
N GLU A 118 3.26 -8.20 -15.60
CA GLU A 118 3.61 -7.82 -14.24
C GLU A 118 2.34 -7.66 -13.39
N ASP A 119 2.40 -7.98 -12.10
CA ASP A 119 1.31 -7.74 -11.15
C ASP A 119 1.52 -6.44 -10.40
N ILE A 120 0.42 -5.73 -10.14
CA ILE A 120 0.40 -4.52 -9.31
C ILE A 120 -0.85 -4.50 -8.43
N LEU A 121 -0.70 -3.99 -7.21
CA LEU A 121 -1.83 -3.71 -6.33
C LEU A 121 -2.26 -2.25 -6.50
N PHE A 122 -3.54 -2.02 -6.80
CA PHE A 122 -4.13 -0.69 -6.75
C PHE A 122 -4.71 -0.43 -5.37
N LEU A 123 -4.42 0.76 -4.83
CA LEU A 123 -5.08 1.29 -3.64
C LEU A 123 -5.83 2.55 -4.03
N GLU A 124 -7.14 2.51 -3.86
CA GLU A 124 -8.01 3.66 -4.03
C GLU A 124 -8.04 4.46 -2.73
N PHE A 125 -7.81 5.76 -2.84
CA PHE A 125 -8.00 6.69 -1.73
C PHE A 125 -9.26 7.50 -2.00
N ILE A 126 -10.32 7.20 -1.25
CA ILE A 126 -11.53 8.01 -1.21
C ILE A 126 -11.20 9.22 -0.34
N SER A 127 -11.30 10.44 -0.89
CA SER A 127 -11.22 11.65 -0.08
C SER A 127 -12.59 11.94 0.54
N ASP A 128 -12.62 12.34 1.80
CA ASP A 128 -13.88 12.70 2.52
C ASP A 128 -14.67 13.85 1.88
N THR A 129 -14.13 14.48 0.83
CA THR A 129 -14.79 15.58 0.11
C THR A 129 -15.85 15.12 -0.90
N GLU A 130 -16.04 13.83 -1.14
CA GLU A 130 -17.04 13.30 -2.08
C GLU A 130 -18.36 12.87 -1.40
N TYR A 131 -18.50 13.08 -0.08
CA TYR A 131 -19.70 12.73 0.70
C TYR A 131 -20.54 13.96 1.12
N ASN A 132 -20.52 15.08 0.36
CA ASN A 132 -21.45 16.21 0.54
C ASN A 132 -22.36 16.35 -0.66
#